data_44c42b3684a39b62e8a34e4c6c81a803
#
_entry.id   44c42b3684a39b62e8a34e4c6c81a803
#
_cell.length_a   1.000
_cell.length_b   1.000
_cell.length_c   1.000
_cell.angle_alpha   90.00
_cell.angle_beta   90.00
_cell.angle_gamma   90.00
#
_symmetry.space_group_name_H-M   'P 1'
#
loop_
_entity.id
_entity.type
_entity.pdbx_description
1 polymer ?
#
loop_
_entity_poly.entity_id
_entity_poly.type
_entity_poly.pdbx_seq_one_letter_code
_entity_poly.pdbx_strand_id
1 'polypeptide(L)'
;MDIQSIELGMLFLILFTAPVAYAVMGKSRRKKTSLKNIKEKAAVHQINLKEIDLFSDAFIGVDEQHEQLVYGHLESLDKKMHILNFKNYSIELLEKRKKDKSIEQIALVFKSPKDTHQLDLYIEEEDTEISAVQQLELARKWQAKLS
;
A
#
# COMPACT_ATOMS: atom_id res chain seq x y z
N MET A 1 -43.09 -17.00 -20.75
CA MET A 1 -42.34 -16.45 -19.62
C MET A 1 -43.27 -15.46 -18.93
N ASP A 2 -43.62 -15.75 -17.69
CA ASP A 2 -44.47 -14.84 -16.95
C ASP A 2 -43.69 -13.64 -16.46
N ILE A 3 -44.27 -12.45 -16.55
CA ILE A 3 -43.69 -11.18 -16.10
C ILE A 3 -43.20 -11.27 -14.65
N GLN A 4 -43.95 -12.04 -13.80
CA GLN A 4 -43.56 -12.28 -12.40
C GLN A 4 -42.23 -13.01 -12.25
N SER A 5 -41.90 -13.92 -13.17
CA SER A 5 -40.61 -14.64 -13.13
C SER A 5 -39.42 -13.73 -13.48
N ILE A 6 -39.67 -12.76 -14.34
CA ILE A 6 -38.64 -11.77 -14.75
C ILE A 6 -38.40 -10.79 -13.61
N GLU A 7 -39.43 -10.31 -12.96
CA GLU A 7 -39.36 -9.42 -11.81
C GLU A 7 -38.65 -10.09 -10.62
N LEU A 8 -38.95 -11.36 -10.35
CA LEU A 8 -38.28 -12.12 -9.30
C LEU A 8 -36.81 -12.34 -9.59
N GLY A 9 -36.47 -12.65 -10.85
CA GLY A 9 -35.07 -12.79 -11.30
C GLY A 9 -34.27 -11.49 -11.18
N MET A 10 -34.87 -10.36 -11.55
CA MET A 10 -34.26 -9.04 -11.36
C MET A 10 -34.02 -8.69 -9.89
N LEU A 11 -35.00 -9.01 -9.04
CA LEU A 11 -34.87 -8.77 -7.59
C LEU A 11 -33.71 -9.57 -6.99
N PHE A 12 -33.56 -10.84 -7.36
CA PHE A 12 -32.45 -11.69 -6.95
C PHE A 12 -31.10 -11.14 -7.46
N LEU A 13 -31.05 -10.69 -8.70
CA LEU A 13 -29.82 -10.14 -9.27
C LEU A 13 -29.36 -8.90 -8.50
N ILE A 14 -30.28 -8.00 -8.17
CA ILE A 14 -29.98 -6.79 -7.38
C ILE A 14 -29.54 -7.16 -5.97
N LEU A 15 -30.20 -8.13 -5.35
CA LEU A 15 -29.89 -8.56 -3.99
C LEU A 15 -28.48 -9.14 -3.85
N PHE A 16 -27.98 -9.84 -4.89
CA PHE A 16 -26.65 -10.42 -4.90
C PHE A 16 -25.56 -9.46 -5.37
N THR A 17 -25.86 -8.56 -6.30
CA THR A 17 -24.87 -7.63 -6.84
C THR A 17 -24.64 -6.39 -5.97
N ALA A 18 -25.65 -5.91 -5.27
CA ALA A 18 -25.57 -4.72 -4.45
C ALA A 18 -24.52 -4.83 -3.31
N PRO A 19 -24.42 -5.92 -2.53
CA PRO A 19 -23.41 -6.05 -1.48
C PRO A 19 -21.98 -6.06 -2.03
N VAL A 20 -21.78 -6.73 -3.18
CA VAL A 20 -20.48 -6.81 -3.83
C VAL A 20 -20.05 -5.44 -4.35
N ALA A 21 -20.96 -4.73 -5.02
CA ALA A 21 -20.70 -3.37 -5.50
C ALA A 21 -20.39 -2.42 -4.33
N TYR A 22 -21.12 -2.51 -3.25
CA TYR A 22 -20.90 -1.70 -2.05
C TYR A 22 -19.53 -1.96 -1.41
N ALA A 23 -19.12 -3.22 -1.30
CA ALA A 23 -17.81 -3.61 -0.76
C ALA A 23 -16.65 -3.08 -1.63
N VAL A 24 -16.77 -3.20 -2.95
CA VAL A 24 -15.76 -2.70 -3.89
C VAL A 24 -15.66 -1.18 -3.84
N MET A 25 -16.79 -0.48 -3.81
CA MET A 25 -16.81 0.98 -3.70
C MET A 25 -16.24 1.48 -2.37
N GLY A 26 -16.48 0.75 -1.29
CA GLY A 26 -15.94 1.07 0.04
C GLY A 26 -14.41 0.99 0.08
N LYS A 27 -13.81 -0.04 -0.50
CA LYS A 27 -12.35 -0.18 -0.61
C LYS A 27 -11.73 0.95 -1.45
N SER A 28 -12.34 1.31 -2.58
CA SER A 28 -11.87 2.41 -3.43
C SER A 28 -11.93 3.77 -2.73
N ARG A 29 -13.00 4.04 -2.00
CA ARG A 29 -13.14 5.29 -1.22
C ARG A 29 -12.10 5.39 -0.12
N ARG A 30 -11.87 4.33 0.63
CA ARG A 30 -10.83 4.27 1.69
C ARG A 30 -9.44 4.54 1.13
N LYS A 31 -9.11 3.92 -0.01
CA LYS A 31 -7.84 4.15 -0.69
C LYS A 31 -7.67 5.62 -1.09
N LYS A 32 -8.67 6.23 -1.71
CA LYS A 32 -8.64 7.65 -2.10
C LYS A 32 -8.48 8.58 -0.90
N THR A 33 -9.18 8.32 0.19
CA THR A 33 -9.09 9.11 1.43
C THR A 33 -7.70 8.98 2.05
N SER A 34 -7.13 7.79 2.10
CA SER A 34 -5.78 7.57 2.61
C SER A 34 -4.73 8.29 1.78
N LEU A 35 -4.80 8.21 0.45
CA LEU A 35 -3.90 8.93 -0.45
C LEU A 35 -3.98 10.44 -0.27
N LYS A 36 -5.19 10.98 -0.12
CA LYS A 36 -5.41 12.40 0.14
C LYS A 36 -4.78 12.83 1.47
N ASN A 37 -5.00 12.08 2.54
CA ASN A 37 -4.45 12.37 3.86
C ASN A 37 -2.92 12.34 3.87
N ILE A 38 -2.31 11.37 3.18
CA ILE A 38 -0.85 11.28 3.04
C ILE A 38 -0.31 12.51 2.31
N LYS A 39 -0.93 12.91 1.20
CA LYS A 39 -0.53 14.10 0.44
C LYS A 39 -0.66 15.39 1.25
N GLU A 40 -1.75 15.55 1.98
CA GLU A 40 -1.96 16.73 2.83
C GLU A 40 -0.93 16.82 3.95
N LYS A 41 -0.59 15.70 4.59
CA LYS A 41 0.46 15.67 5.62
C LYS A 41 1.85 15.92 5.07
N ALA A 42 2.17 15.36 3.92
CA ALA A 42 3.43 15.64 3.24
C ALA A 42 3.55 17.12 2.84
N ALA A 43 2.46 17.74 2.41
CA ALA A 43 2.42 19.16 2.04
C ALA A 43 2.73 20.09 3.21
N VAL A 44 2.42 19.72 4.45
CA VAL A 44 2.82 20.47 5.66
C VAL A 44 4.34 20.59 5.75
N HIS A 45 5.08 19.60 5.27
CA HIS A 45 6.54 19.58 5.20
C HIS A 45 7.10 20.09 3.86
N GLN A 46 6.26 20.74 3.05
CA GLN A 46 6.62 21.24 1.70
C GLN A 46 7.04 20.13 0.73
N ILE A 47 6.51 18.93 0.91
CA ILE A 47 6.79 17.77 0.05
C ILE A 47 5.60 17.55 -0.88
N ASN A 48 5.88 17.50 -2.19
CA ASN A 48 4.89 17.25 -3.23
C ASN A 48 5.01 15.82 -3.73
N LEU A 49 4.23 14.92 -3.15
CA LEU A 49 4.21 13.51 -3.54
C LEU A 49 3.46 13.34 -4.85
N LYS A 50 4.18 12.94 -5.90
CA LYS A 50 3.62 12.63 -7.22
C LYS A 50 3.24 11.17 -7.36
N GLU A 51 3.98 10.29 -6.74
CA GLU A 51 3.72 8.85 -6.76
C GLU A 51 3.65 8.32 -5.33
N ILE A 52 2.55 7.64 -5.01
CA ILE A 52 2.30 7.02 -3.72
C ILE A 52 1.71 5.64 -3.97
N ASP A 53 2.26 4.63 -3.33
CA ASP A 53 1.68 3.29 -3.30
C ASP A 53 1.32 2.88 -1.88
N LEU A 54 0.19 2.20 -1.77
CA LEU A 54 -0.31 1.60 -0.53
C LEU A 54 -0.02 0.11 -0.56
N PHE A 55 0.57 -0.37 0.50
CA PHE A 55 0.63 -1.78 0.86
C PHE A 55 -0.52 -2.09 1.83
N SER A 56 -0.49 -3.18 2.54
CA SER A 56 -1.56 -3.53 3.49
C SER A 56 -1.85 -2.39 4.48
N ASP A 57 -0.93 -2.12 5.36
CA ASP A 57 -0.99 -1.03 6.35
C ASP A 57 0.10 0.04 6.12
N ALA A 58 1.03 -0.21 5.23
CA ALA A 58 2.14 0.68 4.93
C ALA A 58 1.87 1.53 3.70
N PHE A 59 2.53 2.67 3.63
CA PHE A 59 2.58 3.50 2.43
C PHE A 59 4.00 3.95 2.13
N ILE A 60 4.25 4.22 0.87
CA ILE A 60 5.49 4.81 0.38
C ILE A 60 5.17 5.83 -0.71
N GLY A 61 5.80 6.97 -0.65
CA GLY A 61 5.63 8.04 -1.64
C GLY A 61 6.93 8.78 -1.90
N VAL A 62 7.04 9.38 -3.06
CA VAL A 62 8.26 10.08 -3.49
C VAL A 62 7.97 11.46 -4.05
N ASP A 63 8.81 12.41 -3.66
CA ASP A 63 8.99 13.70 -4.31
C ASP A 63 10.36 13.68 -5.01
N GLU A 64 10.33 13.37 -6.30
CA GLU A 64 11.56 13.26 -7.10
C GLU A 64 12.30 14.59 -7.25
N GLN A 65 11.57 15.69 -7.26
CA GLN A 65 12.15 17.03 -7.43
C GLN A 65 13.05 17.42 -6.27
N HIS A 66 12.66 17.03 -5.04
CA HIS A 66 13.42 17.31 -3.83
C HIS A 66 14.18 16.09 -3.30
N GLU A 67 14.16 14.97 -4.02
CA GLU A 67 14.81 13.70 -3.65
C GLU A 67 14.33 13.17 -2.28
N GLN A 68 13.08 13.44 -1.94
CA GLN A 68 12.48 13.05 -0.66
C GLN A 68 11.63 11.80 -0.80
N LEU A 69 11.83 10.88 0.10
CA LEU A 69 11.01 9.69 0.29
C LEU A 69 10.19 9.86 1.56
N VAL A 70 8.90 9.57 1.48
CA VAL A 70 7.99 9.56 2.62
C VAL A 70 7.42 8.16 2.77
N TYR A 71 7.47 7.63 3.97
CA TYR A 71 6.90 6.32 4.26
C TYR A 71 6.38 6.23 5.69
N GLY A 72 5.55 5.25 5.94
CA GLY A 72 4.99 4.99 7.27
C GLY A 72 3.87 3.97 7.23
N HIS A 73 3.15 3.89 8.35
CA HIS A 73 1.97 3.05 8.49
C HIS A 73 0.71 3.91 8.52
N LEU A 74 -0.37 3.41 7.92
CA LEU A 74 -1.65 4.13 7.82
C LEU A 74 -2.28 4.36 9.19
N GLU A 75 -2.19 3.37 10.09
CA GLU A 75 -2.74 3.46 11.45
C GLU A 75 -2.04 4.52 12.30
N SER A 76 -0.77 4.77 12.05
CA SER A 76 0.04 5.75 12.78
C SER A 76 0.41 6.99 11.98
N LEU A 77 -0.32 7.27 10.90
CA LEU A 77 -0.08 8.41 10.01
C LEU A 77 -0.04 9.75 10.77
N ASP A 78 -0.88 9.90 11.80
CA ASP A 78 -0.92 11.09 12.64
C ASP A 78 0.28 11.25 13.58
N LYS A 79 0.95 10.15 13.90
CA LYS A 79 2.03 10.12 14.88
C LYS A 79 3.42 10.00 14.28
N LYS A 80 3.56 9.22 13.20
CA LYS A 80 4.86 8.89 12.62
C LYS A 80 4.79 8.81 11.09
N MET A 81 5.25 9.85 10.45
CA MET A 81 5.58 9.84 9.04
C MET A 81 7.10 10.04 8.93
N HIS A 82 7.78 9.12 8.27
CA HIS A 82 9.22 9.19 8.07
C HIS A 82 9.54 9.88 6.76
N ILE A 83 10.50 10.80 6.79
CA ILE A 83 10.97 11.54 5.62
C ILE A 83 12.47 11.33 5.51
N LEU A 84 12.93 10.81 4.37
CA LEU A 84 14.33 10.57 4.06
C LEU A 84 14.72 11.22 2.73
N ASN A 85 15.96 11.71 2.63
CA ASN A 85 16.55 11.93 1.32
C ASN A 85 17.07 10.60 0.79
N PHE A 86 16.37 10.00 -0.18
CA PHE A 86 16.68 8.64 -0.62
C PHE A 86 18.01 8.49 -1.35
N LYS A 87 18.61 9.58 -1.81
CA LYS A 87 19.96 9.57 -2.40
C LYS A 87 21.07 9.25 -1.39
N ASN A 88 20.81 9.47 -0.11
CA ASN A 88 21.76 9.20 0.97
C ASN A 88 21.69 7.77 1.49
N TYR A 89 20.80 6.94 0.96
CA TYR A 89 20.54 5.58 1.42
C TYR A 89 20.72 4.57 0.31
N SER A 90 21.27 3.42 0.66
CA SER A 90 21.15 2.21 -0.16
C SER A 90 19.84 1.51 0.19
N ILE A 91 19.17 0.97 -0.81
CA ILE A 91 17.84 0.37 -0.67
C ILE A 91 17.93 -1.11 -0.99
N GLU A 92 17.63 -1.92 0.00
CA GLU A 92 17.64 -3.36 -0.11
C GLU A 92 16.23 -3.93 0.06
N LEU A 93 15.90 -4.93 -0.74
CA LEU A 93 14.67 -5.70 -0.58
C LEU A 93 14.94 -6.89 0.33
N LEU A 94 14.25 -6.94 1.47
CA LEU A 94 14.24 -8.09 2.36
C LEU A 94 13.04 -8.99 1.99
N GLU A 95 13.33 -10.22 1.58
CA GLU A 95 12.34 -11.24 1.31
C GLU A 95 12.65 -12.46 2.17
N LYS A 96 11.76 -12.75 3.12
CA LYS A 96 11.87 -13.91 3.99
C LYS A 96 10.87 -14.98 3.59
N ARG A 97 11.33 -16.20 3.42
CA ARG A 97 10.51 -17.35 3.02
C ARG A 97 10.54 -18.45 4.08
N LYS A 98 9.44 -19.19 4.17
CA LYS A 98 9.32 -20.40 4.96
C LYS A 98 9.98 -21.59 4.25
N LYS A 99 10.05 -22.72 4.93
CA LYS A 99 10.58 -23.99 4.36
C LYS A 99 9.80 -24.47 3.13
N ASP A 100 8.50 -24.19 3.06
CA ASP A 100 7.62 -24.51 1.92
C ASP A 100 7.73 -23.52 0.76
N LYS A 101 8.68 -22.57 0.82
CA LYS A 101 8.92 -21.47 -0.13
C LYS A 101 7.85 -20.39 -0.17
N SER A 102 6.83 -20.44 0.68
CA SER A 102 5.87 -19.34 0.82
C SER A 102 6.54 -18.10 1.42
N ILE A 103 6.08 -16.92 1.01
CA ILE A 103 6.61 -15.65 1.50
C ILE A 103 6.09 -15.39 2.92
N GLU A 104 6.99 -15.20 3.86
CA GLU A 104 6.69 -14.87 5.24
C GLU A 104 6.69 -13.36 5.49
N GLN A 105 7.66 -12.65 4.92
CA GLN A 105 7.83 -11.22 5.09
C GLN A 105 8.45 -10.57 3.88
N ILE A 106 8.01 -9.36 3.58
CA ILE A 106 8.61 -8.47 2.59
C ILE A 106 8.84 -7.11 3.25
N ALA A 107 10.04 -6.58 3.15
CA ALA A 107 10.39 -5.27 3.66
C ALA A 107 11.36 -4.54 2.73
N LEU A 108 11.34 -3.23 2.77
CA LEU A 108 12.40 -2.37 2.22
C LEU A 108 13.29 -1.90 3.36
N VAL A 109 14.59 -2.02 3.19
CA VAL A 109 15.59 -1.61 4.16
C VAL A 109 16.41 -0.47 3.56
N PHE A 110 16.39 0.66 4.24
CA PHE A 110 17.14 1.86 3.88
C PHE A 110 18.37 1.96 4.76
N LYS A 111 19.56 1.85 4.19
CA LYS A 111 20.82 1.86 4.91
C LYS A 111 21.65 3.07 4.56
N SER A 112 22.17 3.75 5.57
CA SER A 112 23.21 4.76 5.44
C SER A 112 24.35 4.46 6.42
N PRO A 113 25.53 5.15 6.32
CA PRO A 113 26.60 5.01 7.31
C PRO A 113 26.18 5.40 8.73
N LYS A 114 25.10 6.18 8.87
CA LYS A 114 24.66 6.74 10.16
C LYS A 114 23.52 5.94 10.78
N ASP A 115 22.60 5.42 9.96
CA ASP A 115 21.37 4.77 10.43
C ASP A 115 20.83 3.74 9.44
N THR A 116 19.90 2.96 9.93
CA THR A 116 19.17 1.97 9.13
C THR A 116 17.70 2.05 9.48
N HIS A 117 16.84 2.11 8.44
CA HIS A 117 15.40 2.09 8.58
C HIS A 117 14.82 0.89 7.85
N GLN A 118 13.77 0.32 8.38
CA GLN A 118 13.05 -0.79 7.76
C GLN A 118 11.58 -0.46 7.66
N LEU A 119 11.00 -0.69 6.49
CA LEU A 119 9.57 -0.60 6.22
C LEU A 119 9.04 -1.98 5.87
N ASP A 120 8.25 -2.56 6.75
CA ASP A 120 7.56 -3.82 6.50
C ASP A 120 6.37 -3.57 5.57
N LEU A 121 6.37 -4.26 4.42
CA LEU A 121 5.34 -4.12 3.40
C LEU A 121 4.33 -5.26 3.42
N TYR A 122 4.74 -6.41 3.89
CA TYR A 122 3.93 -7.62 4.00
C TYR A 122 4.43 -8.49 5.15
N ILE A 123 3.51 -8.95 5.98
CA ILE A 123 3.74 -9.94 7.03
C ILE A 123 2.61 -10.96 6.96
N GLU A 124 2.92 -12.21 6.69
CA GLU A 124 1.91 -13.27 6.44
C GLU A 124 0.87 -13.42 7.56
N GLU A 125 1.30 -13.31 8.81
CA GLU A 125 0.41 -13.43 9.97
C GLU A 125 -0.61 -12.30 10.07
N GLU A 126 -0.30 -11.13 9.53
CA GLU A 126 -1.12 -9.92 9.58
C GLU A 126 -1.93 -9.71 8.30
N ASP A 127 -1.40 -10.13 7.16
CA ASP A 127 -1.89 -9.79 5.81
C ASP A 127 -2.53 -10.99 5.10
N THR A 128 -3.46 -11.65 5.75
CA THR A 128 -4.08 -12.91 5.28
C THR A 128 -4.89 -12.77 3.99
N GLU A 129 -5.39 -11.58 3.68
CA GLU A 129 -6.26 -11.33 2.51
C GLU A 129 -5.51 -10.75 1.29
N ILE A 130 -4.20 -10.53 1.41
CA ILE A 130 -3.41 -9.85 0.39
C ILE A 130 -2.46 -10.83 -0.30
N SER A 131 -2.34 -10.69 -1.63
CA SER A 131 -1.38 -11.49 -2.40
C SER A 131 0.06 -11.08 -2.12
N ALA A 132 0.83 -11.95 -1.49
CA ALA A 132 2.25 -11.75 -1.24
C ALA A 132 3.06 -11.51 -2.53
N VAL A 133 2.70 -12.19 -3.62
CA VAL A 133 3.37 -12.02 -4.92
C VAL A 133 3.17 -10.62 -5.47
N GLN A 134 1.96 -10.07 -5.40
CA GLN A 134 1.68 -8.71 -5.83
C GLN A 134 2.44 -7.68 -4.98
N GLN A 135 2.51 -7.89 -3.67
CA GLN A 135 3.28 -7.04 -2.78
C GLN A 135 4.79 -7.10 -3.08
N LEU A 136 5.30 -8.27 -3.41
CA LEU A 136 6.70 -8.45 -3.80
C LEU A 136 7.03 -7.72 -5.11
N GLU A 137 6.19 -7.82 -6.11
CA GLU A 137 6.36 -7.10 -7.37
C GLU A 137 6.35 -5.58 -7.17
N LEU A 138 5.44 -5.08 -6.35
CA LEU A 138 5.36 -3.66 -6.01
C LEU A 138 6.61 -3.20 -5.23
N ALA A 139 7.09 -4.00 -4.31
CA ALA A 139 8.32 -3.73 -3.56
C ALA A 139 9.55 -3.69 -4.46
N ARG A 140 9.66 -4.60 -5.41
CA ARG A 140 10.72 -4.61 -6.43
C ARG A 140 10.69 -3.37 -7.33
N LYS A 141 9.51 -2.91 -7.71
CA LYS A 141 9.32 -1.65 -8.45
C LYS A 141 9.91 -0.47 -7.67
N TRP A 142 9.62 -0.37 -6.38
CA TRP A 142 10.14 0.70 -5.54
C TRP A 142 11.64 0.59 -5.30
N GLN A 143 12.16 -0.60 -5.08
CA GLN A 143 13.61 -0.82 -4.99
C GLN A 143 14.33 -0.32 -6.25
N ALA A 144 13.85 -0.70 -7.42
CA ALA A 144 14.42 -0.26 -8.70
C ALA A 144 14.32 1.26 -8.90
N LYS A 145 13.19 1.86 -8.53
CA LYS A 145 12.96 3.30 -8.67
C LYS A 145 13.87 4.14 -7.79
N LEU A 146 14.13 3.69 -6.58
CA LEU A 146 14.90 4.44 -5.57
C LEU A 146 16.41 4.15 -5.62
N SER A 147 16.80 3.15 -6.35
CA SER A 147 18.23 2.75 -6.48
C SER A 147 18.99 3.56 -7.49
#